data_a4d0b82afe90283adf7fd317a7903ce6
#
_entry.id   a4d0b82afe90283adf7fd317a7903ce6
#
_cell.length_a   1.000
_cell.length_b   1.000
_cell.length_c   1.000
_cell.angle_alpha   90.00
_cell.angle_beta   90.00
_cell.angle_gamma   90.00
#
_symmetry.space_group_name_H-M   'P 1'
#
loop_
_entity.id
_entity.type
_entity.pdbx_description
1 polymer ?
#
loop_
_entity_poly.entity_id
_entity_poly.type
_entity_poly.pdbx_seq_one_letter_code
_entity_poly.pdbx_strand_id
1 'polypeptide(L)'
;MKFTICDDTPSDLLAMENVINQYAKINNISIDIEKHSNPESLIKRVMFSPDDYRIFFLDIVMQSSGIDLAAKIRKYREDAIIIFATSSKEYAIDAFGVRAYDYILKPLNKQQVFKCIDRLFSEINTAPTMVCKIKTSYYNITTINVKDIAYIESMNRRITFHLRNGKEITSTTLHSKFLESIPFDYEKCNFRNCHASYIVNFNYVKSINDKSFIMKNDDVIPISKSLLTTVKRAYINYLAGD
;
A
#
# COMPACT_ATOMS: atom_id res chain seq x y z
N MET A 1 4.80 10.09 -3.57
CA MET A 1 5.22 8.73 -3.12
C MET A 1 6.20 8.91 -1.97
N LYS A 2 6.16 8.04 -0.94
CA LYS A 2 7.05 8.18 0.24
C LYS A 2 8.21 7.17 0.15
N PHE A 3 9.44 7.66 0.34
CA PHE A 3 10.65 6.87 0.47
C PHE A 3 11.19 7.01 1.90
N THR A 4 11.60 5.92 2.49
CA THR A 4 12.13 5.90 3.84
C THR A 4 13.60 5.48 3.80
N ILE A 5 14.48 6.27 4.38
CA ILE A 5 15.92 6.01 4.43
C ILE A 5 16.29 5.70 5.88
N CYS A 6 17.04 4.64 6.11
CA CYS A 6 17.59 4.34 7.43
C CYS A 6 19.08 4.04 7.33
N ASP A 7 19.89 4.84 8.03
CA ASP A 7 21.35 4.79 8.03
C ASP A 7 21.84 5.50 9.28
N ASP A 8 22.76 4.95 10.06
CA ASP A 8 23.27 5.58 11.28
C ASP A 8 24.37 6.63 10.99
N THR A 9 24.80 6.73 9.74
CA THR A 9 25.81 7.70 9.28
C THR A 9 25.11 8.92 8.65
N PRO A 10 25.16 10.12 9.29
CA PRO A 10 24.46 11.31 8.80
C PRO A 10 24.85 11.76 7.39
N SER A 11 26.12 11.58 7.00
CA SER A 11 26.60 11.89 5.64
C SER A 11 25.95 11.01 4.59
N ASP A 12 25.70 9.74 4.90
CA ASP A 12 25.12 8.77 3.99
C ASP A 12 23.62 8.98 3.83
N LEU A 13 22.92 9.32 4.94
CA LEU A 13 21.53 9.79 4.89
C LEU A 13 21.37 10.98 3.95
N LEU A 14 22.25 11.97 4.09
CA LEU A 14 22.21 13.17 3.26
C LEU A 14 22.57 12.86 1.79
N ALA A 15 23.56 12.00 1.55
CA ALA A 15 23.95 11.58 0.22
C ALA A 15 22.79 10.87 -0.51
N MET A 16 22.11 9.92 0.14
CA MET A 16 20.96 9.24 -0.45
C MET A 16 19.81 10.21 -0.72
N GLU A 17 19.46 11.05 0.25
CA GLU A 17 18.43 12.08 0.08
C GLU A 17 18.73 13.00 -1.13
N ASN A 18 19.97 13.46 -1.27
CA ASN A 18 20.37 14.31 -2.38
C ASN A 18 20.22 13.60 -3.75
N VAL A 19 20.59 12.33 -3.83
CA VAL A 19 20.45 11.54 -5.06
C VAL A 19 18.97 11.35 -5.41
N ILE A 20 18.12 11.01 -4.44
CA ILE A 20 16.67 10.84 -4.65
C ILE A 20 16.02 12.18 -5.06
N ASN A 21 16.39 13.30 -4.42
CA ASN A 21 15.87 14.63 -4.76
C ASN A 21 16.28 15.05 -6.17
N GLN A 22 17.52 14.74 -6.60
CA GLN A 22 17.94 14.98 -7.98
C GLN A 22 17.14 14.16 -8.98
N TYR A 23 16.87 12.89 -8.68
CA TYR A 23 15.99 12.04 -9.49
C TYR A 23 14.58 12.64 -9.61
N ALA A 24 13.98 13.02 -8.49
CA ALA A 24 12.67 13.64 -8.44
C ALA A 24 12.57 14.90 -9.29
N LYS A 25 13.60 15.77 -9.19
CA LYS A 25 13.68 17.01 -9.97
C LYS A 25 13.81 16.77 -11.48
N ILE A 26 14.67 15.83 -11.91
CA ILE A 26 14.87 15.50 -13.33
C ILE A 26 13.60 14.93 -13.95
N ASN A 27 12.88 14.08 -13.22
CA ASN A 27 11.68 13.41 -13.71
C ASN A 27 10.38 14.18 -13.43
N ASN A 28 10.47 15.39 -12.84
CA ASN A 28 9.32 16.24 -12.47
C ASN A 28 8.27 15.48 -11.64
N ILE A 29 8.73 14.73 -10.62
CA ILE A 29 7.88 13.96 -9.70
C ILE A 29 8.08 14.43 -8.27
N SER A 30 7.05 14.26 -7.42
CA SER A 30 7.15 14.52 -5.99
C SER A 30 7.43 13.22 -5.23
N ILE A 31 8.54 13.20 -4.49
CA ILE A 31 8.92 12.13 -3.57
C ILE A 31 9.03 12.74 -2.18
N ASP A 32 8.28 12.20 -1.23
CA ASP A 32 8.39 12.51 0.19
C ASP A 32 9.48 11.62 0.79
N ILE A 33 10.45 12.19 1.49
CA ILE A 33 11.60 11.45 2.04
C ILE A 33 11.56 11.55 3.56
N GLU A 34 11.43 10.40 4.22
CA GLU A 34 11.56 10.28 5.66
C GLU A 34 12.90 9.62 6.01
N LYS A 35 13.67 10.25 6.92
CA LYS A 35 15.01 9.79 7.33
C LYS A 35 15.03 9.30 8.76
N HIS A 36 15.73 8.20 9.01
CA HIS A 36 15.95 7.63 10.32
C HIS A 36 17.44 7.31 10.50
N SER A 37 18.02 7.82 11.59
CA SER A 37 19.38 7.44 12.01
C SER A 37 19.40 6.27 12.99
N ASN A 38 18.22 5.76 13.37
CA ASN A 38 18.07 4.68 14.32
C ASN A 38 17.02 3.67 13.84
N PRO A 39 17.44 2.40 13.62
CA PRO A 39 16.55 1.30 13.21
C PRO A 39 15.36 1.07 14.15
N GLU A 40 15.56 1.25 15.47
CA GLU A 40 14.47 1.04 16.42
C GLU A 40 13.38 2.11 16.32
N SER A 41 13.76 3.34 16.01
CA SER A 41 12.78 4.41 15.78
C SER A 41 11.94 4.15 14.54
N LEU A 42 12.57 3.65 13.47
CA LEU A 42 11.89 3.30 12.24
C LEU A 42 10.90 2.15 12.46
N ILE A 43 11.34 1.04 13.08
CA ILE A 43 10.45 -0.11 13.26
C ILE A 43 9.24 0.23 14.13
N LYS A 44 9.39 1.05 15.18
CA LYS A 44 8.26 1.52 15.98
C LYS A 44 7.23 2.27 15.13
N ARG A 45 7.66 3.12 14.20
CA ARG A 45 6.76 3.84 13.30
C ARG A 45 6.06 2.90 12.32
N VAL A 46 6.79 1.96 11.72
CA VAL A 46 6.22 0.96 10.81
C VAL A 46 5.17 0.10 11.53
N MET A 47 5.42 -0.28 12.78
CA MET A 47 4.44 -1.02 13.60
C MET A 47 3.16 -0.22 13.84
N PHE A 48 3.27 1.09 14.03
CA PHE A 48 2.13 1.95 14.33
C PHE A 48 1.28 2.29 13.10
N SER A 49 1.92 2.46 11.93
CA SER A 49 1.27 2.85 10.68
C SER A 49 1.92 2.14 9.49
N PRO A 50 1.78 0.82 9.37
CA PRO A 50 2.48 0.05 8.33
C PRO A 50 2.12 0.49 6.91
N ASP A 51 0.90 0.97 6.69
CA ASP A 51 0.43 1.42 5.38
C ASP A 51 1.10 2.69 4.85
N ASP A 52 1.69 3.49 5.74
CA ASP A 52 2.41 4.72 5.37
C ASP A 52 3.80 4.43 4.79
N TYR A 53 4.30 3.20 4.98
CA TYR A 53 5.65 2.79 4.65
C TYR A 53 5.65 1.67 3.62
N ARG A 54 6.27 1.88 2.47
CA ARG A 54 6.35 0.87 1.41
C ARG A 54 7.74 0.71 0.82
N ILE A 55 8.50 1.79 0.68
CA ILE A 55 9.80 1.80 0.00
C ILE A 55 10.87 2.22 1.00
N PHE A 56 11.86 1.36 1.16
CA PHE A 56 12.92 1.52 2.14
C PHE A 56 14.29 1.44 1.49
N PHE A 57 15.15 2.40 1.80
CA PHE A 57 16.59 2.34 1.58
C PHE A 57 17.26 2.13 2.93
N LEU A 58 17.88 0.99 3.15
CA LEU A 58 18.42 0.59 4.45
C LEU A 58 19.91 0.35 4.34
N ASP A 59 20.71 0.92 5.25
CA ASP A 59 22.05 0.38 5.44
C ASP A 59 21.98 -0.97 6.19
N ILE A 60 22.95 -1.83 5.93
CA ILE A 60 23.07 -3.13 6.61
C ILE A 60 23.96 -2.98 7.84
N VAL A 61 25.04 -2.23 7.71
CA VAL A 61 26.06 -2.08 8.75
C VAL A 61 25.72 -0.87 9.63
N MET A 62 24.85 -1.09 10.61
CA MET A 62 24.46 -0.12 11.61
C MET A 62 24.67 -0.70 13.02
N GLN A 63 24.34 0.06 14.07
CA GLN A 63 24.36 -0.44 15.46
C GLN A 63 23.53 -1.72 15.65
N SER A 64 22.43 -1.86 14.91
CA SER A 64 21.69 -3.12 14.74
C SER A 64 21.65 -3.48 13.26
N SER A 65 21.66 -4.79 12.96
CA SER A 65 21.69 -5.28 11.57
C SER A 65 20.52 -4.75 10.75
N GLY A 66 20.81 -4.16 9.58
CA GLY A 66 19.80 -3.76 8.62
C GLY A 66 19.03 -4.95 8.03
N ILE A 67 19.63 -6.14 8.02
CA ILE A 67 18.93 -7.39 7.63
C ILE A 67 17.84 -7.72 8.66
N ASP A 68 18.15 -7.63 9.96
CA ASP A 68 17.15 -7.86 11.01
C ASP A 68 16.04 -6.82 10.99
N LEU A 69 16.39 -5.56 10.69
CA LEU A 69 15.41 -4.51 10.48
C LEU A 69 14.48 -4.85 9.32
N ALA A 70 15.03 -5.27 8.19
CA ALA A 70 14.26 -5.68 7.01
C ALA A 70 13.32 -6.85 7.32
N ALA A 71 13.81 -7.87 8.05
CA ALA A 71 13.00 -9.00 8.49
C ALA A 71 11.84 -8.57 9.42
N LYS A 72 12.08 -7.61 10.32
CA LYS A 72 11.04 -7.03 11.17
C LYS A 72 10.03 -6.22 10.36
N ILE A 73 10.48 -5.39 9.41
CA ILE A 73 9.59 -4.63 8.52
C ILE A 73 8.66 -5.58 7.77
N ARG A 74 9.16 -6.70 7.23
CA ARG A 74 8.37 -7.71 6.52
C ARG A 74 7.25 -8.33 7.36
N LYS A 75 7.41 -8.45 8.66
CA LYS A 75 6.34 -8.95 9.55
C LYS A 75 5.13 -8.03 9.62
N TYR A 76 5.33 -6.72 9.43
CA TYR A 76 4.26 -5.72 9.47
C TYR A 76 3.83 -5.27 8.07
N ARG A 77 4.73 -5.42 7.10
CA ARG A 77 4.52 -5.01 5.70
C ARG A 77 5.17 -6.03 4.75
N GLU A 78 4.43 -7.08 4.42
CA GLU A 78 4.95 -8.15 3.56
C GLU A 78 5.35 -7.66 2.15
N ASP A 79 4.61 -6.72 1.58
CA ASP A 79 4.85 -6.10 0.28
C ASP A 79 5.85 -4.93 0.32
N ALA A 80 6.60 -4.75 1.43
CA ALA A 80 7.63 -3.72 1.51
C ALA A 80 8.68 -3.90 0.40
N ILE A 81 9.05 -2.82 -0.24
CA ILE A 81 10.14 -2.78 -1.22
C ILE A 81 11.39 -2.34 -0.46
N ILE A 82 12.33 -3.27 -0.28
CA ILE A 82 13.53 -3.05 0.52
C ILE A 82 14.73 -3.04 -0.41
N ILE A 83 15.45 -1.93 -0.40
CA ILE A 83 16.68 -1.70 -1.14
C ILE A 83 17.78 -1.49 -0.11
N PHE A 84 18.81 -2.32 -0.15
CA PHE A 84 19.97 -2.11 0.69
C PHE A 84 20.96 -1.15 0.03
N ALA A 85 21.49 -0.21 0.82
CA ALA A 85 22.54 0.71 0.43
C ALA A 85 23.65 0.64 1.47
N THR A 86 24.70 -0.12 1.20
CA THR A 86 25.71 -0.50 2.21
C THR A 86 27.14 -0.51 1.66
N SER A 87 28.12 -0.37 2.53
CA SER A 87 29.55 -0.50 2.20
C SER A 87 30.04 -1.95 2.10
N SER A 88 29.31 -2.91 2.68
CA SER A 88 29.70 -4.33 2.67
C SER A 88 29.14 -5.06 1.45
N LYS A 89 29.90 -6.02 0.92
CA LYS A 89 29.46 -6.98 -0.12
C LYS A 89 29.05 -8.34 0.47
N GLU A 90 29.38 -8.58 1.71
CA GLU A 90 29.28 -9.91 2.34
C GLU A 90 27.83 -10.33 2.62
N TYR A 91 26.93 -9.35 2.82
CA TYR A 91 25.54 -9.61 3.17
C TYR A 91 24.59 -9.76 1.97
N ALA A 92 25.12 -9.87 0.75
CA ALA A 92 24.28 -9.98 -0.44
C ALA A 92 23.41 -11.25 -0.43
N ILE A 93 23.92 -12.36 0.12
CA ILE A 93 23.18 -13.61 0.26
C ILE A 93 22.07 -13.46 1.31
N ASP A 94 22.36 -12.83 2.45
CA ASP A 94 21.40 -12.59 3.53
C ASP A 94 20.29 -11.63 3.08
N ALA A 95 20.65 -10.63 2.27
CA ALA A 95 19.68 -9.71 1.65
C ALA A 95 18.68 -10.45 0.76
N PHE A 96 19.12 -11.50 0.06
CA PHE A 96 18.23 -12.37 -0.71
C PHE A 96 17.24 -13.11 0.19
N GLY A 97 17.67 -13.55 1.37
CA GLY A 97 16.83 -14.22 2.38
C GLY A 97 15.65 -13.35 2.86
N VAL A 98 15.80 -12.04 2.92
CA VAL A 98 14.73 -11.09 3.26
C VAL A 98 14.00 -10.53 2.02
N ARG A 99 14.20 -11.13 0.85
CA ARG A 99 13.59 -10.72 -0.43
C ARG A 99 13.88 -9.25 -0.75
N ALA A 100 15.14 -8.82 -0.63
CA ALA A 100 15.54 -7.47 -1.02
C ALA A 100 15.22 -7.24 -2.51
N TYR A 101 14.73 -6.05 -2.80
CA TYR A 101 14.44 -5.61 -4.17
C TYR A 101 15.71 -5.30 -4.95
N ASP A 102 16.67 -4.65 -4.28
CA ASP A 102 17.97 -4.30 -4.86
C ASP A 102 19.05 -4.17 -3.78
N TYR A 103 20.31 -4.16 -4.23
CA TYR A 103 21.49 -4.05 -3.40
C TYR A 103 22.48 -3.05 -4.01
N ILE A 104 22.65 -1.90 -3.37
CA ILE A 104 23.47 -0.79 -3.84
C ILE A 104 24.71 -0.68 -2.95
N LEU A 105 25.88 -0.72 -3.58
CA LEU A 105 27.13 -0.55 -2.83
C LEU A 105 27.47 0.94 -2.68
N LYS A 106 27.92 1.32 -1.49
CA LYS A 106 28.53 2.62 -1.25
C LYS A 106 30.02 2.60 -1.73
N PRO A 107 30.56 3.71 -2.26
CA PRO A 107 29.93 5.01 -2.37
C PRO A 107 28.79 5.02 -3.41
N LEU A 108 27.73 5.77 -3.13
CA LEU A 108 26.52 5.76 -3.95
C LEU A 108 26.83 6.23 -5.38
N ASN A 109 26.58 5.34 -6.34
CA ASN A 109 26.60 5.71 -7.75
C ASN A 109 25.21 6.22 -8.16
N LYS A 110 25.13 7.51 -8.52
CA LYS A 110 23.89 8.16 -8.94
C LYS A 110 23.14 7.40 -10.03
N GLN A 111 23.84 6.89 -11.05
CA GLN A 111 23.22 6.16 -12.15
C GLN A 111 22.63 4.83 -11.69
N GLN A 112 23.27 4.15 -10.74
CA GLN A 112 22.76 2.90 -10.17
C GLN A 112 21.49 3.15 -9.36
N VAL A 113 21.47 4.17 -8.50
CA VAL A 113 20.28 4.57 -7.74
C VAL A 113 19.13 4.94 -8.68
N PHE A 114 19.43 5.71 -9.74
CA PHE A 114 18.43 6.10 -10.73
C PHE A 114 17.83 4.90 -11.44
N LYS A 115 18.65 3.96 -11.92
CA LYS A 115 18.17 2.70 -12.55
C LYS A 115 17.30 1.87 -11.61
N CYS A 116 17.67 1.82 -10.33
CA CYS A 116 16.87 1.13 -9.32
C CYS A 116 15.49 1.80 -9.18
N ILE A 117 15.44 3.12 -9.08
CA ILE A 117 14.19 3.87 -8.95
C ILE A 117 13.37 3.77 -10.25
N ASP A 118 13.97 3.86 -11.44
CA ASP A 118 13.28 3.69 -12.73
C ASP A 118 12.59 2.33 -12.83
N ARG A 119 13.32 1.25 -12.46
CA ARG A 119 12.76 -0.11 -12.43
C ARG A 119 11.60 -0.20 -11.45
N LEU A 120 11.76 0.33 -10.24
CA LEU A 120 10.74 0.38 -9.21
C LEU A 120 9.46 1.11 -9.69
N PHE A 121 9.61 2.28 -10.30
CA PHE A 121 8.46 3.00 -10.86
C PHE A 121 7.82 2.26 -12.03
N SER A 122 8.62 1.65 -12.89
CA SER A 122 8.12 0.80 -13.98
C SER A 122 7.28 -0.33 -13.43
N GLU A 123 7.77 -1.10 -12.46
CA GLU A 123 7.05 -2.23 -11.87
C GLU A 123 5.78 -1.81 -11.12
N ILE A 124 5.86 -0.71 -10.36
CA ILE A 124 4.67 -0.18 -9.66
C ILE A 124 3.61 0.29 -10.67
N ASN A 125 4.03 0.87 -11.80
CA ASN A 125 3.11 1.35 -12.83
C ASN A 125 2.62 0.25 -13.77
N THR A 126 3.42 -0.81 -13.98
CA THR A 126 3.05 -1.97 -14.82
C THR A 126 2.37 -3.08 -14.04
N ALA A 127 2.38 -3.07 -12.70
CA ALA A 127 1.54 -3.98 -11.93
C ALA A 127 0.11 -3.89 -12.49
N PRO A 128 -0.51 -5.01 -12.91
CA PRO A 128 -1.81 -4.98 -13.56
C PRO A 128 -2.81 -4.28 -12.63
N THR A 129 -3.02 -3.01 -12.92
CA THR A 129 -3.98 -2.22 -12.16
C THR A 129 -5.35 -2.69 -12.60
N MET A 130 -6.00 -3.51 -11.78
CA MET A 130 -7.36 -3.93 -12.07
C MET A 130 -8.22 -2.69 -12.15
N VAL A 131 -8.73 -2.42 -13.33
CA VAL A 131 -9.65 -1.32 -13.58
C VAL A 131 -11.05 -1.86 -13.79
N CYS A 132 -12.03 -1.17 -13.28
CA CYS A 132 -13.43 -1.46 -13.60
C CYS A 132 -14.05 -0.29 -14.36
N LYS A 133 -14.96 -0.62 -15.27
CA LYS A 133 -15.71 0.33 -16.09
C LYS A 133 -17.12 0.47 -15.51
N ILE A 134 -17.49 1.69 -15.15
CA ILE A 134 -18.79 1.99 -14.55
C ILE A 134 -19.57 2.87 -15.52
N LYS A 135 -20.75 2.39 -15.92
CA LYS A 135 -21.68 3.18 -16.73
C LYS A 135 -22.37 4.21 -15.83
N THR A 136 -22.02 5.48 -16.00
CA THR A 136 -22.53 6.60 -15.18
C THR A 136 -23.70 7.30 -15.81
N SER A 137 -23.86 7.19 -17.14
CA SER A 137 -25.03 7.65 -17.88
C SER A 137 -25.20 6.82 -19.17
N TYR A 138 -26.22 7.14 -19.97
CA TYR A 138 -26.47 6.41 -21.22
C TYR A 138 -25.24 6.42 -22.16
N TYR A 139 -24.51 7.52 -22.20
CA TYR A 139 -23.35 7.71 -23.09
C TYR A 139 -22.00 7.72 -22.37
N ASN A 140 -21.96 7.75 -21.02
CA ASN A 140 -20.72 7.92 -20.28
C ASN A 140 -20.33 6.65 -19.53
N ILE A 141 -19.07 6.24 -19.74
CA ILE A 141 -18.40 5.18 -18.99
C ILE A 141 -17.19 5.80 -18.29
N THR A 142 -17.15 5.65 -16.98
CA THR A 142 -16.00 6.06 -16.16
C THR A 142 -15.17 4.83 -15.81
N THR A 143 -13.86 4.94 -16.00
CA THR A 143 -12.90 3.89 -15.60
C THR A 143 -12.28 4.30 -14.27
N ILE A 144 -12.26 3.37 -13.31
CA ILE A 144 -11.62 3.56 -12.00
C ILE A 144 -10.71 2.38 -11.68
N ASN A 145 -9.67 2.64 -10.91
CA ASN A 145 -8.83 1.57 -10.37
C ASN A 145 -9.54 0.91 -9.19
N VAL A 146 -9.65 -0.41 -9.21
CA VAL A 146 -10.28 -1.18 -8.11
C VAL A 146 -9.58 -0.90 -6.78
N LYS A 147 -8.24 -0.75 -6.79
CA LYS A 147 -7.46 -0.41 -5.61
C LYS A 147 -7.79 0.95 -4.98
N ASP A 148 -8.43 1.86 -5.72
CA ASP A 148 -8.79 3.19 -5.20
C ASP A 148 -10.20 3.20 -4.56
N ILE A 149 -10.96 2.10 -4.65
CA ILE A 149 -12.28 1.98 -4.07
C ILE A 149 -12.14 1.64 -2.57
N ALA A 150 -12.67 2.51 -1.71
CA ALA A 150 -12.70 2.29 -0.27
C ALA A 150 -13.86 1.39 0.15
N TYR A 151 -15.04 1.65 -0.39
CA TYR A 151 -16.22 0.81 -0.21
C TYR A 151 -17.23 1.04 -1.33
N ILE A 152 -18.21 0.15 -1.42
CA ILE A 152 -19.26 0.19 -2.44
C ILE A 152 -20.61 0.17 -1.72
N GLU A 153 -21.49 1.08 -2.11
CA GLU A 153 -22.84 1.20 -1.57
C GLU A 153 -23.87 0.92 -2.64
N SER A 154 -24.97 0.27 -2.27
CA SER A 154 -26.16 0.10 -3.11
C SER A 154 -27.36 0.79 -2.47
N MET A 155 -27.86 1.81 -3.14
CA MET A 155 -29.05 2.56 -2.72
C MET A 155 -29.91 2.93 -3.93
N ASN A 156 -31.24 2.81 -3.81
CA ASN A 156 -32.20 3.18 -4.86
C ASN A 156 -31.89 2.56 -6.23
N ARG A 157 -31.48 1.29 -6.24
CA ARG A 157 -31.09 0.52 -7.45
C ARG A 157 -29.91 1.15 -8.21
N ARG A 158 -29.03 1.85 -7.52
CA ARG A 158 -27.77 2.37 -8.05
C ARG A 158 -26.62 1.89 -7.18
N ILE A 159 -25.45 1.78 -7.78
CA ILE A 159 -24.21 1.50 -7.04
C ILE A 159 -23.38 2.77 -7.03
N THR A 160 -22.92 3.15 -5.84
CA THR A 160 -21.96 4.22 -5.64
C THR A 160 -20.63 3.62 -5.18
N PHE A 161 -19.57 3.94 -5.91
CA PHE A 161 -18.19 3.57 -5.58
C PHE A 161 -17.56 4.76 -4.86
N HIS A 162 -17.29 4.60 -3.58
CA HIS A 162 -16.64 5.62 -2.75
C HIS A 162 -15.13 5.42 -2.83
N LEU A 163 -14.40 6.40 -3.34
CA LEU A 163 -12.97 6.32 -3.54
C LEU A 163 -12.20 6.86 -2.33
N ARG A 164 -10.99 6.35 -2.10
CA ARG A 164 -10.10 6.76 -1.00
C ARG A 164 -9.79 8.26 -0.94
N ASN A 165 -9.95 8.98 -2.05
CA ASN A 165 -9.75 10.43 -2.12
C ASN A 165 -11.02 11.25 -1.88
N GLY A 166 -12.11 10.60 -1.41
CA GLY A 166 -13.41 11.23 -1.15
C GLY A 166 -14.30 11.43 -2.38
N LYS A 167 -13.83 11.05 -3.58
CA LYS A 167 -14.66 11.12 -4.78
C LYS A 167 -15.64 9.95 -4.82
N GLU A 168 -16.85 10.23 -5.29
CA GLU A 168 -17.90 9.24 -5.51
C GLU A 168 -18.23 9.09 -6.99
N ILE A 169 -18.48 7.85 -7.41
CA ILE A 169 -18.90 7.53 -8.78
C ILE A 169 -20.12 6.63 -8.71
N THR A 170 -21.25 7.16 -9.17
CA THR A 170 -22.54 6.45 -9.13
C THR A 170 -22.90 5.89 -10.50
N SER A 171 -23.31 4.61 -10.52
CA SER A 171 -23.77 3.92 -11.72
C SER A 171 -25.13 4.41 -12.20
N THR A 172 -25.49 4.04 -13.44
CA THR A 172 -26.89 4.07 -13.88
C THR A 172 -27.72 3.07 -13.07
N THR A 173 -29.05 3.15 -13.21
CA THR A 173 -29.98 2.23 -12.54
C THR A 173 -29.67 0.77 -12.91
N LEU A 174 -29.61 -0.10 -11.91
CA LEU A 174 -29.34 -1.52 -12.08
C LEU A 174 -30.60 -2.31 -12.43
N HIS A 175 -30.41 -3.36 -13.21
CA HIS A 175 -31.44 -4.33 -13.57
C HIS A 175 -31.17 -5.74 -12.97
N SER A 176 -30.06 -5.91 -12.27
CA SER A 176 -29.63 -7.15 -11.59
C SER A 176 -29.43 -6.92 -10.09
N LYS A 177 -29.15 -7.99 -9.35
CA LYS A 177 -28.84 -7.90 -7.91
C LYS A 177 -27.54 -7.16 -7.66
N PHE A 178 -27.41 -6.56 -6.48
CA PHE A 178 -26.25 -5.76 -6.09
C PHE A 178 -24.91 -6.50 -6.29
N LEU A 179 -24.77 -7.69 -5.71
CA LEU A 179 -23.50 -8.43 -5.78
C LEU A 179 -23.15 -8.89 -7.20
N GLU A 180 -24.17 -9.25 -7.99
CA GLU A 180 -24.00 -9.65 -9.40
C GLU A 180 -23.63 -8.46 -10.31
N SER A 181 -23.86 -7.25 -9.85
CA SER A 181 -23.62 -6.01 -10.60
C SER A 181 -22.23 -5.42 -10.40
N ILE A 182 -21.42 -6.01 -9.51
CA ILE A 182 -20.04 -5.57 -9.28
C ILE A 182 -19.18 -6.01 -10.47
N PRO A 183 -18.49 -5.10 -11.17
CA PRO A 183 -17.82 -5.39 -12.43
C PRO A 183 -16.43 -6.03 -12.26
N PHE A 184 -16.15 -6.65 -11.12
CA PHE A 184 -14.90 -7.36 -10.82
C PHE A 184 -15.10 -8.40 -9.71
N ASP A 185 -14.15 -9.33 -9.58
CA ASP A 185 -14.13 -10.32 -8.50
C ASP A 185 -13.67 -9.63 -7.21
N TYR A 186 -14.65 -9.11 -6.47
CA TYR A 186 -14.40 -8.29 -5.28
C TYR A 186 -13.76 -9.09 -4.13
N GLU A 187 -14.02 -10.40 -4.03
CA GLU A 187 -13.45 -11.23 -2.95
C GLU A 187 -11.95 -11.42 -3.12
N LYS A 188 -11.46 -11.57 -4.36
CA LYS A 188 -10.02 -11.64 -4.66
C LYS A 188 -9.29 -10.32 -4.49
N CYS A 189 -10.02 -9.21 -4.37
CA CYS A 189 -9.46 -7.86 -4.23
C CYS A 189 -9.55 -7.31 -2.80
N ASN A 190 -9.62 -8.18 -1.79
CA ASN A 190 -9.78 -7.83 -0.37
C ASN A 190 -11.08 -7.10 -0.02
N PHE A 191 -12.09 -7.23 -0.86
CA PHE A 191 -13.42 -6.71 -0.53
C PHE A 191 -14.27 -7.80 0.12
N ARG A 192 -15.14 -7.39 1.03
CA ARG A 192 -16.13 -8.29 1.65
C ARG A 192 -17.50 -7.65 1.73
N ASN A 193 -18.50 -8.42 1.37
CA ASN A 193 -19.88 -8.04 1.61
C ASN A 193 -20.16 -8.09 3.12
N CYS A 194 -20.53 -6.97 3.71
CA CYS A 194 -20.81 -6.85 5.14
C CYS A 194 -22.26 -6.49 5.45
N HIS A 195 -23.02 -6.04 4.44
CA HIS A 195 -24.41 -5.64 4.57
C HIS A 195 -25.16 -5.84 3.25
N ALA A 196 -26.49 -5.93 3.28
CA ALA A 196 -27.29 -6.03 2.06
C ALA A 196 -26.99 -4.91 1.03
N SER A 197 -26.50 -3.76 1.51
CA SER A 197 -26.21 -2.58 0.71
C SER A 197 -24.74 -2.17 0.69
N TYR A 198 -23.83 -2.90 1.35
CA TYR A 198 -22.43 -2.49 1.46
C TYR A 198 -21.43 -3.61 1.23
N ILE A 199 -20.37 -3.28 0.48
CA ILE A 199 -19.15 -4.08 0.33
C ILE A 199 -17.99 -3.18 0.75
N VAL A 200 -17.15 -3.62 1.69
CA VAL A 200 -16.00 -2.86 2.18
C VAL A 200 -14.69 -3.43 1.64
N ASN A 201 -13.74 -2.57 1.34
CA ASN A 201 -12.36 -2.95 1.04
C ASN A 201 -11.57 -2.95 2.35
N PHE A 202 -11.07 -4.11 2.76
CA PHE A 202 -10.32 -4.27 4.01
C PHE A 202 -9.05 -3.42 4.07
N ASN A 203 -8.45 -3.09 2.92
CA ASN A 203 -7.30 -2.18 2.86
C ASN A 203 -7.63 -0.76 3.40
N TYR A 204 -8.90 -0.38 3.44
CA TYR A 204 -9.35 0.95 3.89
C TYR A 204 -10.16 0.93 5.19
N VAL A 205 -10.24 -0.21 5.86
CA VAL A 205 -10.83 -0.30 7.20
C VAL A 205 -9.81 0.23 8.22
N LYS A 206 -10.24 1.18 9.05
CA LYS A 206 -9.49 1.73 10.19
C LYS A 206 -9.67 0.87 11.43
N SER A 207 -10.91 0.47 11.70
CA SER A 207 -11.24 -0.38 12.83
C SER A 207 -12.62 -1.04 12.64
N ILE A 208 -12.89 -2.06 13.46
CA ILE A 208 -14.18 -2.73 13.52
C ILE A 208 -14.72 -2.66 14.94
N ASN A 209 -16.01 -2.36 15.09
CA ASN A 209 -16.73 -2.46 16.35
C ASN A 209 -17.79 -3.58 16.30
N ASP A 210 -18.71 -3.61 17.27
CA ASP A 210 -19.72 -4.68 17.35
C ASP A 210 -20.75 -4.68 16.22
N LYS A 211 -20.94 -3.58 15.52
CA LYS A 211 -22.03 -3.42 14.54
C LYS A 211 -21.59 -2.80 13.22
N SER A 212 -20.35 -2.29 13.11
CA SER A 212 -19.89 -1.55 11.93
C SER A 212 -18.38 -1.60 11.72
N PHE A 213 -17.98 -1.37 10.48
CA PHE A 213 -16.65 -0.95 10.14
C PHE A 213 -16.53 0.56 10.22
N ILE A 214 -15.39 1.04 10.69
CA ILE A 214 -14.97 2.45 10.59
C ILE A 214 -13.92 2.50 9.51
N MET A 215 -14.17 3.26 8.46
CA MET A 215 -13.24 3.41 7.34
C MET A 215 -12.13 4.42 7.67
N LYS A 216 -11.05 4.43 6.91
CA LYS A 216 -9.92 5.38 7.10
C LYS A 216 -10.32 6.85 6.90
N ASN A 217 -11.42 7.11 6.18
CA ASN A 217 -12.02 8.44 6.03
C ASN A 217 -13.12 8.74 7.07
N ASP A 218 -13.18 7.93 8.14
CA ASP A 218 -14.12 8.00 9.26
C ASP A 218 -15.60 7.68 8.91
N ASP A 219 -15.91 7.24 7.70
CA ASP A 219 -17.22 6.71 7.36
C ASP A 219 -17.55 5.45 8.17
N VAL A 220 -18.79 5.33 8.61
CA VAL A 220 -19.28 4.21 9.43
C VAL A 220 -20.16 3.30 8.58
N ILE A 221 -19.69 2.10 8.28
CA ILE A 221 -20.38 1.13 7.43
C ILE A 221 -21.02 0.02 8.29
N PRO A 222 -22.35 -0.12 8.28
CA PRO A 222 -23.03 -1.10 9.11
C PRO A 222 -22.72 -2.54 8.68
N ILE A 223 -22.72 -3.47 9.65
CA ILE A 223 -22.61 -4.91 9.43
C ILE A 223 -23.93 -5.57 9.77
N SER A 224 -24.47 -6.36 8.85
CA SER A 224 -25.69 -7.15 9.09
C SER A 224 -25.44 -8.19 10.20
N LYS A 225 -26.42 -8.40 11.08
CA LYS A 225 -26.33 -9.39 12.16
C LYS A 225 -25.95 -10.78 11.66
N SER A 226 -26.53 -11.22 10.53
CA SER A 226 -26.25 -12.52 9.91
C SER A 226 -24.82 -12.67 9.37
N LEU A 227 -24.16 -11.57 9.01
CA LEU A 227 -22.81 -11.57 8.45
C LEU A 227 -21.72 -11.24 9.49
N LEU A 228 -22.10 -10.79 10.68
CA LEU A 228 -21.18 -10.24 11.67
C LEU A 228 -20.02 -11.21 12.02
N THR A 229 -20.33 -12.45 12.35
CA THR A 229 -19.33 -13.46 12.73
C THR A 229 -18.39 -13.79 11.57
N THR A 230 -18.96 -13.99 10.37
CA THR A 230 -18.19 -14.35 9.16
C THR A 230 -17.27 -13.23 8.75
N VAL A 231 -17.77 -11.98 8.73
CA VAL A 231 -17.01 -10.81 8.30
C VAL A 231 -15.94 -10.43 9.32
N LYS A 232 -16.22 -10.52 10.63
CA LYS A 232 -15.20 -10.31 11.67
C LYS A 232 -14.05 -11.31 11.54
N ARG A 233 -14.36 -12.60 11.35
CA ARG A 233 -13.35 -13.63 11.15
C ARG A 233 -12.52 -13.36 9.87
N ALA A 234 -13.17 -13.04 8.76
CA ALA A 234 -12.49 -12.70 7.52
C ALA A 234 -11.56 -11.49 7.67
N TYR A 235 -11.97 -10.48 8.45
CA TYR A 235 -11.13 -9.31 8.72
C TYR A 235 -9.92 -9.64 9.62
N ILE A 236 -10.11 -10.51 10.62
CA ILE A 236 -9.01 -10.98 11.48
C ILE A 236 -8.00 -11.79 10.65
N ASN A 237 -8.45 -12.70 9.78
CA ASN A 237 -7.57 -13.46 8.89
C ASN A 237 -6.80 -12.52 7.95
N TYR A 238 -7.50 -11.54 7.34
CA TYR A 238 -6.84 -10.52 6.53
C TYR A 238 -5.73 -9.77 7.28
N LEU A 239 -5.94 -9.42 8.57
CA LEU A 239 -4.92 -8.77 9.40
C LEU A 239 -3.77 -9.73 9.77
N ALA A 240 -4.03 -11.03 9.83
CA ALA A 240 -3.02 -12.06 10.10
C ALA A 240 -2.19 -12.42 8.84
N GLY A 241 -2.63 -11.99 7.65
CA GLY A 241 -1.95 -12.29 6.38
C GLY A 241 -2.28 -13.67 5.80
N ASP A 242 -3.41 -14.25 6.23
CA ASP A 242 -3.95 -15.55 5.75
C ASP A 242 -4.86 -15.39 4.53
#